data_426c6fdbfe6cb7b3b837f693d46a1e6f
#
_entry.id   426c6fdbfe6cb7b3b837f693d46a1e6f
#
_cell.length_a   1.000
_cell.length_b   1.000
_cell.length_c   1.000
_cell.angle_alpha   90.00
_cell.angle_beta   90.00
_cell.angle_gamma   90.00
#
_symmetry.space_group_name_H-M   'P 1'
#
loop_
_entity.id
_entity.type
_entity.pdbx_description
1 polymer ?
#
loop_
_entity_poly.entity_id
_entity_poly.type
_entity_poly.pdbx_seq_one_letter_code
_entity_poly.pdbx_strand_id
1 'polypeptide(L)'
;AGGAQTASGDEQGSSDSGLNSCGLLLSGANTILAAKNRPHEVEDGVLTAREISTLDLRKVDLVVLSACKTGVGEVREDGVFGLQRGFKKAGVRSLIMSLWDVNDAATQQMMSSFYEGLTQGLSLQGAFSKARREMRQNGFDGPVSWAAFVILDGMD
;
A
#
# COMPACT_ATOMS: atom_id res chain seq x y z
N ALA A 1 -22.08 -49.45 -4.62
CA ALA A 1 -21.18 -48.77 -5.56
C ALA A 1 -21.58 -47.29 -5.64
N GLY A 2 -20.91 -46.41 -4.92
CA GLY A 2 -21.15 -44.98 -4.94
C GLY A 2 -19.80 -44.29 -4.89
N GLY A 3 -19.34 -43.80 -6.04
CA GLY A 3 -18.08 -43.10 -6.16
C GLY A 3 -18.16 -41.69 -5.53
N ALA A 4 -17.26 -41.41 -4.63
CA ALA A 4 -16.99 -40.09 -4.12
C ALA A 4 -16.19 -39.31 -5.18
N GLN A 5 -16.78 -38.26 -5.76
CA GLN A 5 -16.06 -37.27 -6.56
C GLN A 5 -15.47 -36.23 -5.60
N THR A 6 -14.16 -36.22 -5.50
CA THR A 6 -13.39 -35.14 -4.87
C THR A 6 -13.42 -33.91 -5.78
N ALA A 7 -14.11 -32.86 -5.36
CA ALA A 7 -14.01 -31.53 -5.95
C ALA A 7 -12.72 -30.87 -5.45
N SER A 8 -11.67 -30.94 -6.24
CA SER A 8 -10.46 -30.12 -6.10
C SER A 8 -10.45 -29.13 -7.26
N GLY A 9 -10.69 -27.87 -6.96
CA GLY A 9 -10.57 -26.80 -7.93
C GLY A 9 -11.44 -25.63 -7.50
N ASP A 10 -10.81 -24.55 -7.06
CA ASP A 10 -11.23 -23.16 -7.18
C ASP A 10 -10.80 -22.24 -6.01
N GLU A 11 -9.60 -22.47 -5.46
CA GLU A 11 -9.03 -21.49 -4.53
C GLU A 11 -8.08 -20.47 -5.17
N GLN A 12 -7.77 -20.59 -6.47
CA GLN A 12 -6.85 -19.66 -7.16
C GLN A 12 -7.54 -18.44 -7.78
N GLY A 13 -8.84 -18.42 -7.92
CA GLY A 13 -9.59 -17.30 -8.53
C GLY A 13 -9.82 -16.09 -7.62
N SER A 14 -9.82 -16.27 -6.30
CA SER A 14 -10.18 -15.22 -5.34
C SER A 14 -9.02 -14.28 -4.98
N SER A 15 -7.76 -14.73 -5.08
CA SER A 15 -6.60 -13.91 -4.73
C SER A 15 -6.18 -12.90 -5.81
N ASP A 16 -6.61 -13.09 -7.05
CA ASP A 16 -6.19 -12.27 -8.19
C ASP A 16 -7.15 -11.11 -8.48
N SER A 17 -8.40 -11.19 -8.01
CA SER A 17 -9.39 -10.12 -8.19
C SER A 17 -9.02 -8.84 -7.42
N GLY A 18 -8.43 -8.95 -6.24
CA GLY A 18 -8.01 -7.80 -5.44
C GLY A 18 -6.84 -7.00 -6.05
N LEU A 19 -6.00 -7.63 -6.88
CA LEU A 19 -4.86 -6.95 -7.52
C LEU A 19 -5.29 -5.98 -8.64
N ASN A 20 -6.44 -6.20 -9.25
CA ASN A 20 -6.96 -5.32 -10.31
C ASN A 20 -7.81 -4.16 -9.77
N SER A 21 -8.24 -4.24 -8.51
CA SER A 21 -9.18 -3.29 -7.91
C SER A 21 -8.49 -2.18 -7.12
N CYS A 22 -7.16 -2.18 -7.04
CA CYS A 22 -6.38 -1.20 -6.31
C CYS A 22 -5.13 -0.78 -7.10
N GLY A 23 -4.72 0.47 -6.93
CA GLY A 23 -3.59 1.03 -7.65
C GLY A 23 -3.23 2.42 -7.13
N LEU A 24 -2.16 2.97 -7.69
CA LEU A 24 -1.70 4.33 -7.45
C LEU A 24 -2.15 5.20 -8.62
N LEU A 25 -2.75 6.35 -8.33
CA LEU A 25 -3.09 7.36 -9.33
C LEU A 25 -1.88 8.25 -9.57
N LEU A 26 -1.38 8.23 -10.79
CA LEU A 26 -0.28 9.04 -11.25
C LEU A 26 -0.80 10.27 -12.01
N SER A 27 0.11 11.17 -12.36
CA SER A 27 -0.23 12.35 -13.16
C SER A 27 -0.89 11.94 -14.48
N GLY A 28 -2.02 12.57 -14.79
CA GLY A 28 -2.81 12.27 -16.00
C GLY A 28 -3.96 11.28 -15.81
N ALA A 29 -3.99 10.51 -14.72
CA ALA A 29 -5.05 9.52 -14.45
C ALA A 29 -6.47 10.11 -14.53
N ASN A 30 -6.68 11.32 -13.98
CA ASN A 30 -7.99 11.97 -14.00
C ASN A 30 -8.51 12.26 -15.41
N THR A 31 -7.63 12.58 -16.36
CA THR A 31 -7.99 12.84 -17.75
C THR A 31 -8.51 11.56 -18.42
N ILE A 32 -7.86 10.45 -18.17
CA ILE A 32 -8.21 9.14 -18.73
C ILE A 32 -9.46 8.55 -18.05
N LEU A 33 -9.55 8.68 -16.73
CA LEU A 33 -10.73 8.19 -15.97
C LEU A 33 -12.01 8.96 -16.34
N ALA A 34 -11.89 10.25 -16.71
CA ALA A 34 -13.01 11.07 -17.18
C ALA A 34 -13.36 10.85 -18.67
N ALA A 35 -12.47 10.26 -19.46
CA ALA A 35 -12.68 10.05 -20.88
C ALA A 35 -13.65 8.89 -21.16
N LYS A 36 -14.71 9.15 -21.92
CA LYS A 36 -15.68 8.12 -22.35
C LYS A 36 -15.11 7.08 -23.33
N ASN A 37 -14.05 7.42 -24.07
CA ASN A 37 -13.33 6.53 -24.96
C ASN A 37 -11.87 6.50 -24.54
N ARG A 38 -11.39 5.33 -24.10
CA ARG A 38 -9.97 5.11 -23.79
C ARG A 38 -9.22 4.74 -25.08
N PRO A 39 -8.25 5.53 -25.55
CA PRO A 39 -7.33 5.08 -26.57
C PRO A 39 -6.52 3.88 -26.06
N HIS A 40 -6.45 2.81 -26.82
CA HIS A 40 -5.74 1.57 -26.44
C HIS A 40 -4.22 1.72 -26.29
N GLU A 41 -3.66 2.86 -26.69
CA GLU A 41 -2.20 3.08 -26.77
C GLU A 41 -1.68 4.13 -25.76
N VAL A 42 -2.53 4.64 -24.87
CA VAL A 42 -2.12 5.67 -23.89
C VAL A 42 -2.10 5.05 -22.51
N GLU A 43 -0.97 5.19 -21.81
CA GLU A 43 -0.84 4.89 -20.39
C GLU A 43 -1.96 5.59 -19.62
N ASP A 44 -2.73 4.83 -18.84
CA ASP A 44 -3.94 5.33 -18.18
C ASP A 44 -3.64 6.15 -16.91
N GLY A 45 -2.38 6.27 -16.53
CA GLY A 45 -1.94 6.97 -15.32
C GLY A 45 -2.33 6.25 -14.04
N VAL A 46 -2.80 5.00 -14.12
CA VAL A 46 -3.12 4.15 -12.97
C VAL A 46 -2.11 3.02 -12.91
N LEU A 47 -1.32 2.96 -11.85
CA LEU A 47 -0.41 1.85 -11.58
C LEU A 47 -1.10 0.86 -10.65
N THR A 48 -1.67 -0.19 -11.22
CA THR A 48 -2.41 -1.22 -10.49
C THR A 48 -1.47 -2.12 -9.65
N ALA A 49 -1.99 -2.74 -8.60
CA ALA A 49 -1.22 -3.70 -7.82
C ALA A 49 -0.77 -4.91 -8.66
N ARG A 50 -1.51 -5.27 -9.72
CA ARG A 50 -1.10 -6.28 -10.69
C ARG A 50 0.14 -5.84 -11.45
N GLU A 51 0.16 -4.63 -12.00
CA GLU A 51 1.33 -4.09 -12.70
C GLU A 51 2.53 -3.97 -11.77
N ILE A 52 2.33 -3.42 -10.54
CA ILE A 52 3.37 -3.40 -9.52
C ILE A 52 3.96 -4.80 -9.31
N SER A 53 3.13 -5.83 -9.26
CA SER A 53 3.59 -7.21 -9.01
C SER A 53 4.49 -7.78 -10.10
N THR A 54 4.54 -7.16 -11.28
CA THR A 54 5.41 -7.55 -12.40
C THR A 54 6.74 -6.81 -12.42
N LEU A 55 6.89 -5.77 -11.59
CA LEU A 55 8.14 -5.01 -11.50
C LEU A 55 9.22 -5.81 -10.74
N ASP A 56 10.48 -5.56 -11.07
CA ASP A 56 11.61 -6.06 -10.27
C ASP A 56 12.05 -4.99 -9.25
N LEU A 57 11.51 -5.07 -8.05
CA LEU A 57 11.80 -4.15 -6.94
C LEU A 57 12.68 -4.79 -5.85
N ARG A 58 13.37 -5.90 -6.14
CA ARG A 58 14.24 -6.62 -5.17
C ARG A 58 15.40 -5.78 -4.62
N LYS A 59 15.73 -4.67 -5.27
CA LYS A 59 16.75 -3.70 -4.80
C LYS A 59 16.15 -2.52 -4.03
N VAL A 60 14.83 -2.51 -3.84
CA VAL A 60 14.13 -1.47 -3.09
C VAL A 60 13.98 -1.93 -1.64
N ASP A 61 14.68 -1.27 -0.74
CA ASP A 61 14.66 -1.61 0.69
C ASP A 61 13.37 -1.15 1.37
N LEU A 62 12.82 0.00 0.95
CA LEU A 62 11.65 0.59 1.57
C LEU A 62 10.74 1.27 0.55
N VAL A 63 9.45 0.98 0.63
CA VAL A 63 8.38 1.74 -0.03
C VAL A 63 7.54 2.41 1.05
N VAL A 64 7.21 3.69 0.85
CA VAL A 64 6.34 4.45 1.74
C VAL A 64 5.10 4.92 0.96
N LEU A 65 3.94 4.47 1.38
CA LEU A 65 2.65 4.84 0.83
C LEU A 65 1.89 5.69 1.86
N SER A 66 2.05 7.01 1.77
CA SER A 66 1.37 7.96 2.66
C SER A 66 -0.01 8.40 2.14
N ALA A 67 -0.44 7.86 1.01
CA ALA A 67 -1.71 8.20 0.38
C ALA A 67 -2.86 7.36 0.95
N CYS A 68 -3.81 8.04 1.56
CA CYS A 68 -4.93 7.44 2.29
C CYS A 68 -6.05 6.87 1.38
N LYS A 69 -6.01 7.13 0.07
CA LYS A 69 -7.00 6.66 -0.91
C LYS A 69 -6.30 6.00 -2.10
N THR A 70 -5.71 4.85 -1.87
CA THR A 70 -5.04 4.06 -2.91
C THR A 70 -6.00 3.12 -3.67
N GLY A 71 -7.31 3.29 -3.50
CA GLY A 71 -8.34 2.53 -4.22
C GLY A 71 -8.91 3.31 -5.40
N VAL A 72 -8.84 2.74 -6.59
CA VAL A 72 -9.63 3.18 -7.74
C VAL A 72 -11.04 2.62 -7.55
N GLY A 73 -11.94 3.39 -6.94
CA GLY A 73 -13.29 2.97 -6.63
C GLY A 73 -13.66 3.06 -5.15
N GLU A 74 -14.75 2.45 -4.75
CA GLU A 74 -15.15 2.37 -3.34
C GLU A 74 -14.03 1.76 -2.50
N VAL A 75 -13.75 2.37 -1.35
CA VAL A 75 -12.77 1.87 -0.37
C VAL A 75 -13.21 0.49 0.09
N ARG A 76 -12.73 -0.53 -0.60
CA ARG A 76 -12.84 -1.92 -0.14
C ARG A 76 -11.64 -2.24 0.72
N GLU A 77 -11.86 -2.97 1.77
CA GLU A 77 -10.82 -3.50 2.66
C GLU A 77 -9.71 -4.22 1.87
N ASP A 78 -10.04 -4.77 0.70
CA ASP A 78 -9.10 -5.44 -0.22
C ASP A 78 -8.08 -4.50 -0.90
N GLY A 79 -8.33 -3.19 -0.98
CA GLY A 79 -7.47 -2.25 -1.72
C GLY A 79 -6.07 -2.10 -1.12
N VAL A 80 -6.00 -1.87 0.18
CA VAL A 80 -4.72 -1.71 0.91
C VAL A 80 -3.92 -3.02 0.88
N PHE A 81 -4.59 -4.16 1.07
CA PHE A 81 -3.97 -5.47 1.02
C PHE A 81 -3.55 -5.87 -0.41
N GLY A 82 -4.25 -5.40 -1.44
CA GLY A 82 -3.86 -5.61 -2.82
C GLY A 82 -2.52 -4.96 -3.17
N LEU A 83 -2.31 -3.69 -2.80
CA LEU A 83 -1.03 -3.00 -2.99
C LEU A 83 0.10 -3.67 -2.21
N GLN A 84 -0.14 -4.06 -0.95
CA GLN A 84 0.83 -4.82 -0.16
C GLN A 84 1.27 -6.10 -0.89
N ARG A 85 0.32 -6.88 -1.41
CA ARG A 85 0.61 -8.10 -2.18
C ARG A 85 1.39 -7.80 -3.45
N GLY A 86 1.03 -6.72 -4.17
CA GLY A 86 1.73 -6.27 -5.37
C GLY A 86 3.20 -5.98 -5.08
N PHE A 87 3.49 -5.15 -4.08
CA PHE A 87 4.86 -4.81 -3.67
C PHE A 87 5.64 -6.01 -3.14
N LYS A 88 4.99 -6.89 -2.36
CA LYS A 88 5.60 -8.13 -1.91
C LYS A 88 6.02 -9.01 -3.09
N LYS A 89 5.14 -9.24 -4.06
CA LYS A 89 5.46 -10.02 -5.27
C LYS A 89 6.58 -9.37 -6.10
N ALA A 90 6.66 -8.04 -6.11
CA ALA A 90 7.73 -7.29 -6.77
C ALA A 90 9.10 -7.43 -6.05
N GLY A 91 9.13 -7.95 -4.82
CA GLY A 91 10.35 -8.17 -4.05
C GLY A 91 10.78 -7.01 -3.16
N VAL A 92 9.87 -6.11 -2.81
CA VAL A 92 10.15 -5.02 -1.85
C VAL A 92 10.37 -5.62 -0.46
N ARG A 93 11.43 -5.18 0.23
CA ARG A 93 11.78 -5.70 1.56
C ARG A 93 10.88 -5.17 2.66
N SER A 94 10.59 -3.88 2.64
CA SER A 94 9.80 -3.22 3.69
C SER A 94 8.82 -2.24 3.09
N LEU A 95 7.62 -2.16 3.68
CA LEU A 95 6.54 -1.27 3.24
C LEU A 95 5.94 -0.54 4.43
N ILE A 96 5.85 0.78 4.35
CA ILE A 96 5.06 1.60 5.28
C ILE A 96 3.82 2.09 4.55
N MET A 97 2.66 1.98 5.20
CA MET A 97 1.40 2.44 4.66
C MET A 97 0.46 2.94 5.76
N SER A 98 -0.53 3.74 5.37
CA SER A 98 -1.67 4.07 6.22
C SER A 98 -2.86 3.17 5.90
N LEU A 99 -3.55 2.69 6.92
CA LEU A 99 -4.72 1.81 6.81
C LEU A 99 -6.03 2.59 6.60
N TRP A 100 -6.06 3.87 6.96
CA TRP A 100 -7.19 4.79 6.80
C TRP A 100 -6.72 6.22 6.61
N ASP A 101 -7.66 7.12 6.31
CA ASP A 101 -7.39 8.53 6.11
C ASP A 101 -6.84 9.17 7.38
N VAL A 102 -5.69 9.83 7.28
CA VAL A 102 -5.03 10.55 8.35
C VAL A 102 -4.90 12.01 7.94
N ASN A 103 -5.08 12.90 8.90
CA ASN A 103 -4.86 14.33 8.74
C ASN A 103 -3.43 14.60 8.23
N ASP A 104 -3.29 15.56 7.30
CA ASP A 104 -2.00 15.91 6.66
C ASP A 104 -0.94 16.30 7.68
N ALA A 105 -1.30 17.06 8.74
CA ALA A 105 -0.36 17.46 9.78
C ALA A 105 0.16 16.24 10.58
N ALA A 106 -0.71 15.27 10.87
CA ALA A 106 -0.31 14.02 11.54
C ALA A 106 0.59 13.18 10.64
N THR A 107 0.28 13.09 9.34
CA THR A 107 1.10 12.40 8.34
C THR A 107 2.48 13.06 8.22
N GLN A 108 2.51 14.38 8.13
CA GLN A 108 3.77 15.14 8.10
C GLN A 108 4.61 14.89 9.34
N GLN A 109 4.02 14.96 10.53
CA GLN A 109 4.72 14.68 11.79
C GLN A 109 5.30 13.27 11.80
N MET A 110 4.50 12.27 11.42
CA MET A 110 4.93 10.88 11.35
C MET A 110 6.13 10.71 10.43
N MET A 111 6.03 11.23 9.19
CA MET A 111 7.08 11.07 8.19
C MET A 111 8.35 11.85 8.55
N SER A 112 8.22 13.07 9.05
CA SER A 112 9.37 13.87 9.49
C SER A 112 10.16 13.17 10.59
N SER A 113 9.48 12.73 11.65
CA SER A 113 10.11 12.00 12.77
C SER A 113 10.70 10.67 12.33
N PHE A 114 10.05 9.97 11.41
CA PHE A 114 10.53 8.70 10.88
C PHE A 114 11.84 8.88 10.09
N TYR A 115 11.86 9.81 9.13
CA TYR A 115 13.08 10.06 8.34
C TYR A 115 14.20 10.65 9.18
N GLU A 116 13.89 11.50 10.16
CA GLU A 116 14.88 11.97 11.13
C GLU A 116 15.51 10.78 11.88
N GLY A 117 14.71 9.83 12.35
CA GLY A 117 15.20 8.61 12.99
C GLY A 117 16.15 7.81 12.10
N LEU A 118 15.83 7.68 10.82
CA LEU A 118 16.70 7.00 9.84
C LEU A 118 18.04 7.75 9.64
N THR A 119 18.01 9.08 9.54
CA THR A 119 19.24 9.88 9.40
C THR A 119 20.13 9.83 10.65
N GLN A 120 19.53 9.56 11.81
CA GLN A 120 20.24 9.31 13.07
C GLN A 120 20.79 7.88 13.18
N GLY A 121 20.61 7.04 12.15
CA GLY A 121 21.13 5.68 12.11
C GLY A 121 20.26 4.64 12.85
N LEU A 122 19.02 4.97 13.18
CA LEU A 122 18.09 3.98 13.74
C LEU A 122 17.69 2.96 12.68
N SER A 123 17.39 1.73 13.09
CA SER A 123 16.75 0.74 12.23
C SER A 123 15.35 1.22 11.79
N LEU A 124 14.80 0.66 10.71
CA LEU A 124 13.44 0.96 10.24
C LEU A 124 12.40 0.86 11.36
N GLN A 125 12.42 -0.23 12.13
CA GLN A 125 11.54 -0.45 13.26
C GLN A 125 11.78 0.56 14.40
N GLY A 126 13.04 0.90 14.67
CA GLY A 126 13.43 1.90 15.67
C GLY A 126 12.94 3.29 15.30
N ALA A 127 13.17 3.72 14.07
CA ALA A 127 12.72 5.01 13.54
C ALA A 127 11.18 5.11 13.53
N PHE A 128 10.50 4.05 13.11
CA PHE A 128 9.04 3.98 13.11
C PHE A 128 8.45 4.06 14.53
N SER A 129 9.04 3.35 15.48
CA SER A 129 8.62 3.38 16.89
C SER A 129 8.89 4.74 17.54
N LYS A 130 10.02 5.40 17.19
CA LYS A 130 10.32 6.79 17.60
C LYS A 130 9.25 7.72 17.09
N ALA A 131 8.94 7.68 15.79
CA ALA A 131 7.95 8.54 15.16
C ALA A 131 6.57 8.41 15.81
N ARG A 132 6.07 7.18 16.01
CA ARG A 132 4.78 6.95 16.70
C ARG A 132 4.75 7.49 18.12
N ARG A 133 5.84 7.40 18.85
CA ARG A 133 5.95 7.96 20.22
C ARG A 133 5.91 9.48 20.19
N GLU A 134 6.64 10.12 19.28
CA GLU A 134 6.67 11.57 19.14
C GLU A 134 5.33 12.14 18.68
N MET A 135 4.61 11.47 17.78
CA MET A 135 3.24 11.86 17.43
C MET A 135 2.36 11.98 18.67
N ARG A 136 2.40 10.96 19.54
CA ARG A 136 1.59 10.95 20.78
C ARG A 136 1.98 12.05 21.76
N GLN A 137 3.24 12.48 21.77
CA GLN A 137 3.75 13.56 22.61
C GLN A 137 3.44 14.95 22.04
N ASN A 138 3.27 15.06 20.73
CA ASN A 138 3.09 16.32 20.01
C ASN A 138 1.61 16.63 19.66
N GLY A 139 0.67 16.08 20.43
CA GLY A 139 -0.75 16.39 20.28
C GLY A 139 -1.54 15.48 19.32
N PHE A 140 -0.91 14.43 18.79
CA PHE A 140 -1.58 13.39 18.00
C PHE A 140 -1.74 12.11 18.81
N ASP A 141 -2.20 12.23 20.07
CA ASP A 141 -2.34 11.13 21.02
C ASP A 141 -3.52 10.20 20.71
N GLY A 142 -4.49 10.67 19.92
CA GLY A 142 -5.61 9.86 19.47
C GLY A 142 -5.17 8.70 18.56
N PRO A 143 -5.66 7.44 18.81
CA PRO A 143 -5.30 6.28 17.99
C PRO A 143 -5.55 6.46 16.50
N VAL A 144 -6.55 7.27 16.12
CA VAL A 144 -6.88 7.58 14.72
C VAL A 144 -5.67 8.17 13.97
N SER A 145 -4.80 8.91 14.67
CA SER A 145 -3.64 9.56 14.05
C SER A 145 -2.43 8.63 13.95
N TRP A 146 -1.99 8.05 15.07
CA TRP A 146 -0.73 7.29 15.11
C TRP A 146 -0.87 5.80 14.81
N ALA A 147 -2.05 5.20 15.07
CA ALA A 147 -2.26 3.78 14.82
C ALA A 147 -2.62 3.46 13.35
N ALA A 148 -2.91 4.49 12.56
CA ALA A 148 -3.16 4.33 11.13
C ALA A 148 -1.94 3.79 10.38
N PHE A 149 -0.75 4.15 10.80
CA PHE A 149 0.47 3.75 10.11
C PHE A 149 0.94 2.37 10.56
N VAL A 150 1.25 1.54 9.59
CA VAL A 150 1.83 0.21 9.79
C VAL A 150 3.12 0.07 9.01
N ILE A 151 4.03 -0.71 9.54
CA ILE A 151 5.24 -1.14 8.85
C ILE A 151 5.19 -2.65 8.67
N LEU A 152 5.41 -3.08 7.45
CA LEU A 152 5.56 -4.48 7.07
C LEU A 152 7.02 -4.66 6.68
N ASP A 153 7.72 -5.52 7.38
CA ASP A 153 9.15 -5.75 7.24
C ASP A 153 9.42 -7.24 7.03
N GLY A 154 10.52 -7.58 6.32
CA GLY A 154 10.82 -8.97 6.00
C GLY A 154 9.78 -9.60 5.08
N MET A 155 9.36 -8.89 4.03
CA MET A 155 8.32 -9.34 3.10
C MET A 155 8.83 -10.31 2.02
N ASP A 156 10.08 -10.71 2.07
CA ASP A 156 10.76 -11.68 1.18
C ASP A 156 10.28 -13.14 1.35
#